data_f4b6b45363fcd843ec639fc2308da244
#
_entry.id   f4b6b45363fcd843ec639fc2308da244
#
_cell.length_a   1.000
_cell.length_b   1.000
_cell.length_c   1.000
_cell.angle_alpha   90.00
_cell.angle_beta   90.00
_cell.angle_gamma   90.00
#
_symmetry.space_group_name_H-M   'P 1'
#
loop_
_entity.id
_entity.type
_entity.pdbx_description
1 polymer ?
#
loop_
_entity_poly.entity_id
_entity_poly.type
_entity_poly.pdbx_seq_one_letter_code
_entity_poly.pdbx_strand_id
1 'polypeptide(L)'
;MAKSGSGQAARLVAVRKRHGAVTALDGVDLDVRPGELLALLGPNGAGKSTAIGLLLGLLEPDAGEVELFGESPHALDARRRVGVMLQSAGMPDTLKVRELLAQTRAYYPHPLDADACAKTAGIADLLPRRYAKLSEGQKRRVQFALAIAGRPRLLFLDEPTVGLDMESRQALWSTVRALVADGCSVLLTTHYLEEAEALADRIAVLAHGRIVAEGSVGQIRARVAQRRIRCVSALAPETIGAWPGVRSICRDGERIEIVTDTAEAVVRQLLREDAALAELEVQRAGLAEAFLEITQEAA
;
A
#
# COMPACT_ATOMS: atom_id res chain seq x y z
N MET A 1 -1.98 6.17 -37.34
CA MET A 1 -2.49 7.11 -36.31
C MET A 1 -1.79 6.77 -35.01
N ALA A 2 -0.86 7.60 -34.58
CA ALA A 2 -0.18 7.42 -33.30
C ALA A 2 -1.22 7.65 -32.19
N LYS A 3 -1.54 6.61 -31.40
CA LYS A 3 -2.30 6.77 -30.15
C LYS A 3 -1.49 7.74 -29.29
N SER A 4 -2.08 8.88 -28.97
CA SER A 4 -1.61 9.80 -27.94
C SER A 4 -1.38 8.97 -26.67
N GLY A 5 -0.10 8.69 -26.32
CA GLY A 5 0.24 7.89 -25.17
C GLY A 5 -0.35 8.55 -23.94
N SER A 6 -1.25 7.86 -23.25
CA SER A 6 -1.69 8.26 -21.92
C SER A 6 -0.45 8.40 -21.06
N GLY A 7 -0.26 9.57 -20.43
CA GLY A 7 0.93 9.85 -19.61
C GLY A 7 1.00 9.01 -18.33
N GLN A 8 0.42 7.82 -18.30
CA GLN A 8 0.29 6.94 -17.14
C GLN A 8 1.35 5.82 -17.19
N ALA A 9 1.88 5.45 -16.01
CA ALA A 9 2.86 4.37 -15.91
C ALA A 9 2.21 2.99 -16.05
N ALA A 10 0.99 2.83 -15.52
CA ALA A 10 0.17 1.61 -15.66
C ALA A 10 -1.31 1.98 -15.68
N ARG A 11 -2.14 1.15 -16.34
CA ARG A 11 -3.58 1.38 -16.43
C ARG A 11 -4.36 0.08 -16.58
N LEU A 12 -5.48 -0.01 -15.84
CA LEU A 12 -6.58 -0.95 -16.05
C LEU A 12 -7.80 -0.14 -16.50
N VAL A 13 -8.52 -0.60 -17.53
CA VAL A 13 -9.73 0.05 -18.05
C VAL A 13 -10.85 -0.96 -18.13
N ALA A 14 -11.89 -0.78 -17.30
CA ALA A 14 -13.07 -1.64 -17.20
C ALA A 14 -12.71 -3.13 -17.11
N VAL A 15 -11.61 -3.46 -16.38
CA VAL A 15 -11.04 -4.81 -16.36
C VAL A 15 -11.90 -5.75 -15.56
N ARG A 16 -12.20 -6.90 -16.18
CA ARG A 16 -12.83 -8.05 -15.51
C ARG A 16 -11.92 -9.25 -15.52
N LYS A 17 -11.92 -10.00 -14.41
CA LYS A 17 -11.18 -11.25 -14.28
C LYS A 17 -11.90 -12.22 -13.35
N ARG A 18 -12.04 -13.45 -13.82
CA ARG A 18 -12.58 -14.57 -13.04
C ARG A 18 -11.55 -15.67 -12.87
N HIS A 19 -11.60 -16.35 -11.75
CA HIS A 19 -10.89 -17.60 -11.48
C HIS A 19 -11.92 -18.69 -11.21
N GLY A 20 -12.26 -19.45 -12.23
CA GLY A 20 -13.38 -20.39 -12.17
C GLY A 20 -14.71 -19.69 -11.86
N ALA A 21 -15.34 -20.04 -10.74
CA ALA A 21 -16.61 -19.44 -10.31
C ALA A 21 -16.42 -18.07 -9.59
N VAL A 22 -15.21 -17.72 -9.17
CA VAL A 22 -14.94 -16.52 -8.36
C VAL A 22 -14.61 -15.34 -9.29
N THR A 23 -15.36 -14.25 -9.17
CA THR A 23 -15.02 -12.97 -9.82
C THR A 23 -14.00 -12.24 -8.97
N ALA A 24 -12.76 -12.15 -9.45
CA ALA A 24 -11.66 -11.48 -8.76
C ALA A 24 -11.64 -9.97 -9.02
N LEU A 25 -12.00 -9.55 -10.26
CA LEU A 25 -12.15 -8.14 -10.64
C LEU A 25 -13.40 -8.00 -11.48
N ASP A 26 -14.18 -6.93 -11.24
CA ASP A 26 -15.44 -6.66 -11.92
C ASP A 26 -15.54 -5.20 -12.36
N GLY A 27 -15.04 -4.93 -13.57
CA GLY A 27 -15.07 -3.60 -14.18
C GLY A 27 -14.15 -2.60 -13.47
N VAL A 28 -12.93 -3.03 -13.14
CA VAL A 28 -11.96 -2.20 -12.43
C VAL A 28 -11.30 -1.19 -13.37
N ASP A 29 -11.37 0.08 -12.98
CA ASP A 29 -10.56 1.17 -13.50
C ASP A 29 -9.51 1.54 -12.46
N LEU A 30 -8.24 1.56 -12.84
CA LEU A 30 -7.12 1.93 -11.98
C LEU A 30 -6.01 2.51 -12.85
N ASP A 31 -5.41 3.62 -12.44
CA ASP A 31 -4.23 4.17 -13.09
C ASP A 31 -3.11 4.46 -12.09
N VAL A 32 -1.88 4.30 -12.53
CA VAL A 32 -0.67 4.74 -11.82
C VAL A 32 -0.06 5.89 -12.60
N ARG A 33 0.04 7.06 -11.98
CA ARG A 33 0.58 8.26 -12.63
C ARG A 33 2.11 8.26 -12.59
N PRO A 34 2.77 8.96 -13.52
CA PRO A 34 4.21 9.11 -13.46
C PRO A 34 4.68 9.79 -12.17
N GLY A 35 5.66 9.18 -11.50
CA GLY A 35 6.28 9.74 -10.31
C GLY A 35 5.38 9.76 -9.06
N GLU A 36 4.26 9.00 -9.04
CA GLU A 36 3.45 8.85 -7.83
C GLU A 36 3.64 7.49 -7.17
N LEU A 37 3.37 7.43 -5.87
CA LEU A 37 3.14 6.20 -5.15
C LEU A 37 1.64 5.99 -4.93
N LEU A 38 1.08 5.02 -5.66
CA LEU A 38 -0.29 4.56 -5.46
C LEU A 38 -0.30 3.34 -4.53
N ALA A 39 -1.01 3.44 -3.39
CA ALA A 39 -1.27 2.30 -2.54
C ALA A 39 -2.62 1.65 -2.91
N LEU A 40 -2.59 0.37 -3.30
CA LEU A 40 -3.77 -0.44 -3.53
C LEU A 40 -4.10 -1.24 -2.26
N LEU A 41 -5.07 -0.77 -1.51
CA LEU A 41 -5.54 -1.38 -0.27
C LEU A 41 -6.74 -2.28 -0.53
N GLY A 42 -6.95 -3.25 0.34
CA GLY A 42 -8.12 -4.12 0.29
C GLY A 42 -7.95 -5.33 1.20
N PRO A 43 -9.04 -5.98 1.64
CA PRO A 43 -8.98 -7.21 2.41
C PRO A 43 -8.33 -8.35 1.61
N ASN A 44 -8.01 -9.45 2.28
CA ASN A 44 -7.52 -10.65 1.61
C ASN A 44 -8.61 -11.18 0.66
N GLY A 45 -8.20 -11.55 -0.55
CA GLY A 45 -9.13 -12.00 -1.59
C GLY A 45 -9.84 -10.88 -2.36
N ALA A 46 -9.59 -9.61 -2.07
CA ALA A 46 -10.23 -8.49 -2.78
C ALA A 46 -9.85 -8.37 -4.28
N GLY A 47 -8.76 -9.04 -4.71
CA GLY A 47 -8.30 -9.00 -6.11
C GLY A 47 -6.98 -8.26 -6.33
N LYS A 48 -6.29 -7.79 -5.27
CA LYS A 48 -5.02 -7.04 -5.38
C LYS A 48 -3.95 -7.75 -6.21
N SER A 49 -3.64 -9.01 -5.87
CA SER A 49 -2.65 -9.80 -6.60
C SER A 49 -3.10 -10.14 -8.02
N THR A 50 -4.41 -10.24 -8.27
CA THR A 50 -4.97 -10.38 -9.62
C THR A 50 -4.73 -9.11 -10.44
N ALA A 51 -4.96 -7.93 -9.88
CA ALA A 51 -4.69 -6.65 -10.54
C ALA A 51 -3.20 -6.50 -10.89
N ILE A 52 -2.29 -6.81 -9.95
CA ILE A 52 -0.84 -6.85 -10.21
C ILE A 52 -0.50 -7.87 -11.30
N GLY A 53 -1.05 -9.09 -11.22
CA GLY A 53 -0.79 -10.15 -12.20
C GLY A 53 -1.19 -9.77 -13.63
N LEU A 54 -2.28 -9.03 -13.78
CA LEU A 54 -2.75 -8.47 -15.07
C LEU A 54 -1.80 -7.38 -15.56
N LEU A 55 -1.43 -6.43 -14.71
CA LEU A 55 -0.50 -5.35 -15.06
C LEU A 55 0.89 -5.88 -15.43
N LEU A 56 1.32 -6.99 -14.84
CA LEU A 56 2.58 -7.65 -15.17
C LEU A 56 2.49 -8.57 -16.41
N GLY A 57 1.30 -8.75 -16.99
CA GLY A 57 1.09 -9.70 -18.09
C GLY A 57 1.31 -11.16 -17.68
N LEU A 58 1.12 -11.48 -16.40
CA LEU A 58 1.13 -12.86 -15.88
C LEU A 58 -0.25 -13.50 -15.99
N LEU A 59 -1.29 -12.68 -16.13
CA LEU A 59 -2.68 -13.05 -16.32
C LEU A 59 -3.25 -12.26 -17.50
N GLU A 60 -4.22 -12.86 -18.20
CA GLU A 60 -5.01 -12.20 -19.24
C GLU A 60 -6.34 -11.73 -18.65
N PRO A 61 -6.82 -10.53 -18.97
CA PRO A 61 -8.14 -10.09 -18.59
C PRO A 61 -9.22 -10.84 -19.38
N ASP A 62 -10.38 -11.09 -18.78
CA ASP A 62 -11.52 -11.68 -19.46
C ASP A 62 -12.30 -10.60 -20.24
N ALA A 63 -12.19 -9.33 -19.82
CA ALA A 63 -12.68 -8.14 -20.50
C ALA A 63 -11.93 -6.89 -20.03
N GLY A 64 -11.97 -5.82 -20.83
CA GLY A 64 -11.27 -4.58 -20.55
C GLY A 64 -9.87 -4.54 -21.14
N GLU A 65 -9.13 -3.47 -20.84
CA GLU A 65 -7.79 -3.23 -21.39
C GLU A 65 -6.77 -3.04 -20.26
N VAL A 66 -5.54 -3.54 -20.49
CA VAL A 66 -4.41 -3.41 -19.57
C VAL A 66 -3.23 -2.80 -20.32
N GLU A 67 -2.67 -1.74 -19.75
CA GLU A 67 -1.56 -1.01 -20.37
C GLU A 67 -0.42 -0.76 -19.37
N LEU A 68 0.81 -0.89 -19.84
CA LEU A 68 2.02 -0.39 -19.22
C LEU A 68 2.66 0.66 -20.13
N PHE A 69 2.79 1.89 -19.64
CA PHE A 69 3.35 3.01 -20.43
C PHE A 69 2.68 3.22 -21.80
N GLY A 70 1.37 2.91 -21.89
CA GLY A 70 0.60 2.97 -23.14
C GLY A 70 0.85 1.80 -24.09
N GLU A 71 1.54 0.76 -23.66
CA GLU A 71 1.85 -0.46 -24.41
C GLU A 71 1.22 -1.68 -23.75
N SER A 72 1.16 -2.80 -24.47
CA SER A 72 0.77 -4.10 -23.90
C SER A 72 1.73 -4.50 -22.78
N PRO A 73 1.25 -5.10 -21.67
CA PRO A 73 2.10 -5.67 -20.62
C PRO A 73 3.09 -6.75 -21.10
N HIS A 74 2.86 -7.30 -22.30
CA HIS A 74 3.75 -8.27 -22.92
C HIS A 74 4.86 -7.63 -23.75
N ALA A 75 4.78 -6.33 -24.05
CA ALA A 75 5.81 -5.63 -24.80
C ALA A 75 7.13 -5.63 -24.01
N LEU A 76 8.22 -6.08 -24.66
CA LEU A 76 9.52 -6.19 -24.02
C LEU A 76 10.04 -4.83 -23.53
N ASP A 77 9.77 -3.77 -24.27
CA ASP A 77 10.18 -2.41 -23.91
C ASP A 77 9.42 -1.88 -22.70
N ALA A 78 8.13 -2.23 -22.53
CA ALA A 78 7.38 -1.93 -21.32
C ALA A 78 7.95 -2.71 -20.12
N ARG A 79 8.19 -4.02 -20.28
CA ARG A 79 8.72 -4.90 -19.22
C ARG A 79 10.09 -4.49 -18.73
N ARG A 80 10.98 -4.00 -19.61
CA ARG A 80 12.31 -3.52 -19.26
C ARG A 80 12.31 -2.27 -18.38
N ARG A 81 11.19 -1.57 -18.31
CA ARG A 81 11.01 -0.36 -17.48
C ARG A 81 10.35 -0.66 -16.13
N VAL A 82 10.06 -1.94 -15.84
CA VAL A 82 9.36 -2.37 -14.63
C VAL A 82 10.31 -3.10 -13.69
N GLY A 83 10.18 -2.81 -12.40
CA GLY A 83 10.74 -3.60 -11.31
C GLY A 83 9.62 -4.27 -10.53
N VAL A 84 9.88 -5.48 -10.01
CA VAL A 84 8.83 -6.27 -9.37
C VAL A 84 9.36 -6.95 -8.11
N MET A 85 8.67 -6.73 -7.00
CA MET A 85 8.83 -7.48 -5.75
C MET A 85 7.48 -8.09 -5.38
N LEU A 86 7.32 -9.39 -5.60
CA LEU A 86 6.10 -10.14 -5.28
C LEU A 86 6.14 -10.69 -3.86
N GLN A 87 4.98 -10.96 -3.30
CA GLN A 87 4.81 -11.55 -1.97
C GLN A 87 5.52 -12.91 -1.86
N SER A 88 5.38 -13.76 -2.88
CA SER A 88 6.05 -15.06 -2.97
C SER A 88 6.86 -15.11 -4.27
N ALA A 89 8.16 -14.83 -4.18
CA ALA A 89 9.08 -15.03 -5.28
C ALA A 89 10.05 -16.14 -4.93
N GLY A 90 9.94 -17.27 -5.64
CA GLY A 90 10.92 -18.37 -5.55
C GLY A 90 12.23 -17.92 -6.17
N MET A 91 13.30 -17.87 -5.39
CA MET A 91 14.66 -17.62 -5.88
C MET A 91 15.50 -18.89 -5.78
N PRO A 92 16.46 -19.10 -6.69
CA PRO A 92 17.35 -20.24 -6.63
C PRO A 92 18.16 -20.27 -5.32
N ASP A 93 17.90 -21.23 -4.46
CA ASP A 93 18.48 -21.36 -3.12
C ASP A 93 20.01 -21.52 -3.11
N THR A 94 20.54 -22.09 -4.18
CA THR A 94 21.98 -22.42 -4.33
C THR A 94 22.84 -21.22 -4.67
N LEU A 95 22.26 -20.18 -5.28
CA LEU A 95 22.99 -19.02 -5.75
C LEU A 95 23.35 -18.08 -4.60
N LYS A 96 24.49 -17.39 -4.75
CA LYS A 96 24.86 -16.27 -3.89
C LYS A 96 24.07 -15.02 -4.30
N VAL A 97 23.88 -14.10 -3.36
CA VAL A 97 23.19 -12.84 -3.62
C VAL A 97 23.82 -12.06 -4.78
N ARG A 98 25.14 -11.99 -4.85
CA ARG A 98 25.87 -11.34 -5.96
C ARG A 98 25.57 -11.98 -7.33
N GLU A 99 25.36 -13.30 -7.38
CA GLU A 99 25.06 -14.04 -8.60
C GLU A 99 23.62 -13.76 -9.06
N LEU A 100 22.67 -13.74 -8.13
CA LEU A 100 21.30 -13.34 -8.39
C LEU A 100 21.24 -11.91 -8.91
N LEU A 101 21.96 -10.99 -8.27
CA LEU A 101 22.00 -9.58 -8.69
C LEU A 101 22.63 -9.43 -10.09
N ALA A 102 23.73 -10.12 -10.36
CA ALA A 102 24.37 -10.11 -11.67
C ALA A 102 23.47 -10.67 -12.76
N GLN A 103 22.80 -11.80 -12.50
CA GLN A 103 21.84 -12.40 -13.41
C GLN A 103 20.68 -11.46 -13.71
N THR A 104 20.07 -10.87 -12.67
CA THR A 104 18.93 -9.95 -12.84
C THR A 104 19.35 -8.73 -13.66
N ARG A 105 20.50 -8.12 -13.36
CA ARG A 105 21.03 -6.96 -14.09
C ARG A 105 21.24 -7.26 -15.58
N ALA A 106 21.59 -8.48 -15.95
CA ALA A 106 21.82 -8.88 -17.35
C ALA A 106 20.55 -8.84 -18.22
N TYR A 107 19.36 -8.82 -17.63
CA TYR A 107 18.09 -8.67 -18.38
C TYR A 107 17.81 -7.22 -18.82
N TYR A 108 18.51 -6.24 -18.26
CA TYR A 108 18.22 -4.83 -18.49
C TYR A 108 19.34 -4.16 -19.31
N PRO A 109 19.00 -3.27 -20.26
CA PRO A 109 20.00 -2.60 -21.10
C PRO A 109 20.86 -1.60 -20.33
N HIS A 110 20.30 -0.96 -19.29
CA HIS A 110 20.97 0.08 -18.50
C HIS A 110 20.75 -0.15 -17.00
N PRO A 111 21.24 -1.27 -16.43
CA PRO A 111 21.00 -1.57 -15.02
C PRO A 111 21.76 -0.60 -14.11
N LEU A 112 21.30 -0.53 -12.86
CA LEU A 112 22.07 0.11 -11.79
C LEU A 112 23.44 -0.58 -11.67
N ASP A 113 24.47 0.19 -11.29
CA ASP A 113 25.72 -0.40 -10.86
C ASP A 113 25.49 -1.36 -9.69
N ALA A 114 26.27 -2.47 -9.60
CA ALA A 114 26.04 -3.52 -8.63
C ALA A 114 26.22 -3.02 -7.19
N ASP A 115 27.28 -2.23 -6.96
CA ASP A 115 27.59 -1.69 -5.64
C ASP A 115 26.59 -0.60 -5.24
N ALA A 116 26.19 0.25 -6.19
CA ALA A 116 25.13 1.24 -5.97
C ALA A 116 23.82 0.56 -5.63
N CYS A 117 23.40 -0.48 -6.35
CA CYS A 117 22.21 -1.25 -6.08
C CYS A 117 22.26 -1.92 -4.69
N ALA A 118 23.39 -2.56 -4.36
CA ALA A 118 23.59 -3.22 -3.07
C ALA A 118 23.56 -2.23 -1.90
N LYS A 119 24.14 -1.04 -2.09
CA LYS A 119 24.11 0.04 -1.08
C LYS A 119 22.69 0.59 -0.88
N THR A 120 21.98 0.88 -1.98
CA THR A 120 20.62 1.42 -1.95
C THR A 120 19.66 0.46 -1.22
N ALA A 121 19.78 -0.85 -1.45
CA ALA A 121 18.94 -1.85 -0.81
C ALA A 121 19.48 -2.35 0.56
N GLY A 122 20.63 -1.86 1.01
CA GLY A 122 21.22 -2.27 2.28
C GLY A 122 21.64 -3.75 2.32
N ILE A 123 22.18 -4.30 1.21
CA ILE A 123 22.54 -5.73 1.09
C ILE A 123 24.03 -5.97 0.82
N ALA A 124 24.88 -4.97 0.99
CA ALA A 124 26.32 -5.08 0.67
C ALA A 124 27.00 -6.23 1.43
N ASP A 125 26.68 -6.42 2.71
CA ASP A 125 27.16 -7.50 3.58
C ASP A 125 26.61 -8.87 3.21
N LEU A 126 25.50 -8.93 2.46
CA LEU A 126 24.85 -10.17 2.04
C LEU A 126 25.37 -10.71 0.71
N LEU A 127 26.05 -9.92 -0.10
CA LEU A 127 26.51 -10.29 -1.45
C LEU A 127 27.27 -11.63 -1.52
N PRO A 128 28.16 -11.99 -0.56
CA PRO A 128 28.89 -13.26 -0.62
C PRO A 128 28.06 -14.46 -0.12
N ARG A 129 26.89 -14.21 0.52
CA ARG A 129 26.06 -15.25 1.15
C ARG A 129 25.17 -15.95 0.13
N ARG A 130 24.87 -17.24 0.38
CA ARG A 130 23.85 -17.97 -0.40
C ARG A 130 22.46 -17.55 0.04
N TYR A 131 21.54 -17.45 -0.93
CA TYR A 131 20.14 -17.01 -0.68
C TYR A 131 19.44 -17.89 0.36
N ALA A 132 19.62 -19.23 0.30
CA ALA A 132 19.04 -20.14 1.28
C ALA A 132 19.49 -19.91 2.74
N LYS A 133 20.62 -19.22 2.96
CA LYS A 133 21.18 -18.96 4.29
C LYS A 133 20.78 -17.61 4.87
N LEU A 134 19.87 -16.90 4.21
CA LEU A 134 19.37 -15.61 4.64
C LEU A 134 18.14 -15.77 5.54
N SER A 135 17.98 -14.85 6.51
CA SER A 135 16.71 -14.71 7.22
C SER A 135 15.62 -14.16 6.26
N GLU A 136 14.33 -14.28 6.62
CA GLU A 136 13.25 -13.78 5.77
C GLU A 136 13.37 -12.27 5.52
N GLY A 137 13.72 -11.47 6.52
CA GLY A 137 13.98 -10.05 6.35
C GLY A 137 15.17 -9.76 5.42
N GLN A 138 16.26 -10.57 5.49
CA GLN A 138 17.37 -10.45 4.55
C GLN A 138 16.96 -10.83 3.13
N LYS A 139 16.16 -11.88 2.96
CA LYS A 139 15.60 -12.28 1.66
C LYS A 139 14.75 -11.14 1.07
N ARG A 140 13.90 -10.49 1.89
CA ARG A 140 13.10 -9.34 1.45
C ARG A 140 13.97 -8.18 0.94
N ARG A 141 15.04 -7.82 1.66
CA ARG A 141 15.98 -6.79 1.19
C ARG A 141 16.65 -7.18 -0.14
N VAL A 142 17.01 -8.45 -0.30
CA VAL A 142 17.56 -8.96 -1.57
C VAL A 142 16.53 -8.88 -2.69
N GLN A 143 15.28 -9.31 -2.46
CA GLN A 143 14.20 -9.20 -3.45
C GLN A 143 13.97 -7.74 -3.88
N PHE A 144 14.00 -6.81 -2.93
CA PHE A 144 13.92 -5.38 -3.24
C PHE A 144 15.10 -4.91 -4.09
N ALA A 145 16.32 -5.33 -3.78
CA ALA A 145 17.50 -5.03 -4.60
C ALA A 145 17.35 -5.52 -6.05
N LEU A 146 16.83 -6.75 -6.23
CA LEU A 146 16.57 -7.30 -7.56
C LEU A 146 15.50 -6.49 -8.30
N ALA A 147 14.45 -6.03 -7.59
CA ALA A 147 13.39 -5.23 -8.18
C ALA A 147 13.88 -3.87 -8.70
N ILE A 148 14.84 -3.23 -8.02
CA ILE A 148 15.38 -1.92 -8.44
C ILE A 148 16.57 -2.04 -9.39
N ALA A 149 17.14 -3.23 -9.60
CA ALA A 149 18.38 -3.45 -10.35
C ALA A 149 18.33 -2.93 -11.80
N GLY A 150 17.15 -2.93 -12.42
CA GLY A 150 16.91 -2.46 -13.79
C GLY A 150 16.72 -0.95 -13.94
N ARG A 151 16.83 -0.14 -12.90
CA ARG A 151 16.39 1.28 -12.88
C ARG A 151 14.95 1.45 -13.34
N PRO A 152 13.98 0.85 -12.64
CA PRO A 152 12.60 0.85 -13.10
C PRO A 152 12.01 2.26 -13.14
N ARG A 153 11.14 2.51 -14.13
CA ARG A 153 10.25 3.67 -14.16
C ARG A 153 8.94 3.41 -13.43
N LEU A 154 8.60 2.12 -13.24
CA LEU A 154 7.47 1.67 -12.43
C LEU A 154 7.92 0.48 -11.59
N LEU A 155 7.69 0.57 -10.29
CA LEU A 155 8.02 -0.47 -9.31
C LEU A 155 6.74 -1.04 -8.71
N PHE A 156 6.56 -2.34 -8.82
CA PHE A 156 5.50 -3.10 -8.15
C PHE A 156 6.04 -3.67 -6.84
N LEU A 157 5.40 -3.33 -5.74
CA LEU A 157 5.74 -3.81 -4.40
C LEU A 157 4.52 -4.50 -3.79
N ASP A 158 4.54 -5.84 -3.77
CA ASP A 158 3.46 -6.65 -3.22
C ASP A 158 3.84 -7.11 -1.81
N GLU A 159 3.22 -6.47 -0.78
CA GLU A 159 3.47 -6.73 0.64
C GLU A 159 4.97 -6.64 1.02
N PRO A 160 5.68 -5.55 0.69
CA PRO A 160 7.15 -5.52 0.74
C PRO A 160 7.74 -5.61 2.15
N THR A 161 6.99 -5.22 3.18
CA THR A 161 7.48 -5.11 4.56
C THR A 161 7.11 -6.30 5.46
N VAL A 162 6.42 -7.29 4.92
CA VAL A 162 6.09 -8.51 5.67
C VAL A 162 7.36 -9.21 6.13
N GLY A 163 7.44 -9.48 7.44
CA GLY A 163 8.61 -10.14 8.06
C GLY A 163 9.83 -9.24 8.29
N LEU A 164 9.73 -7.93 8.05
CA LEU A 164 10.76 -6.96 8.42
C LEU A 164 10.55 -6.46 9.86
N ASP A 165 11.65 -6.25 10.56
CA ASP A 165 11.65 -5.46 11.79
C ASP A 165 11.40 -3.97 11.52
N MET A 166 11.17 -3.19 12.56
CA MET A 166 10.82 -1.76 12.45
C MET A 166 11.90 -0.95 11.74
N GLU A 167 13.18 -1.19 12.05
CA GLU A 167 14.30 -0.47 11.44
C GLU A 167 14.42 -0.77 9.94
N SER A 168 14.37 -2.06 9.59
CA SER A 168 14.39 -2.50 8.18
C SER A 168 13.20 -1.97 7.39
N ARG A 169 12.02 -1.88 8.00
CA ARG A 169 10.83 -1.29 7.39
C ARG A 169 11.03 0.19 7.12
N GLN A 170 11.50 0.96 8.08
CA GLN A 170 11.76 2.39 7.91
C GLN A 170 12.85 2.67 6.86
N ALA A 171 13.89 1.84 6.81
CA ALA A 171 14.92 1.93 5.78
C ALA A 171 14.36 1.69 4.37
N LEU A 172 13.49 0.66 4.22
CA LEU A 172 12.80 0.39 2.96
C LEU A 172 11.91 1.57 2.55
N TRP A 173 11.11 2.11 3.47
CA TRP A 173 10.24 3.26 3.21
C TRP A 173 11.03 4.48 2.76
N SER A 174 12.14 4.78 3.43
CA SER A 174 13.02 5.89 3.05
C SER A 174 13.55 5.70 1.62
N THR A 175 13.97 4.48 1.28
CA THR A 175 14.48 4.15 -0.06
C THR A 175 13.38 4.27 -1.12
N VAL A 176 12.17 3.77 -0.85
CA VAL A 176 11.03 3.88 -1.77
C VAL A 176 10.67 5.35 -2.02
N ARG A 177 10.64 6.19 -0.97
CA ARG A 177 10.40 7.63 -1.12
C ARG A 177 11.47 8.31 -1.97
N ALA A 178 12.74 7.95 -1.79
CA ALA A 178 13.83 8.48 -2.61
C ALA A 178 13.65 8.10 -4.09
N LEU A 179 13.27 6.86 -4.38
CA LEU A 179 12.98 6.42 -5.76
C LEU A 179 11.82 7.19 -6.39
N VAL A 180 10.76 7.47 -5.61
CA VAL A 180 9.61 8.28 -6.08
C VAL A 180 10.05 9.72 -6.35
N ALA A 181 10.85 10.31 -5.46
CA ALA A 181 11.41 11.65 -5.65
C ALA A 181 12.29 11.74 -6.90
N ASP A 182 12.97 10.64 -7.27
CA ASP A 182 13.76 10.51 -8.50
C ASP A 182 12.90 10.20 -9.76
N GLY A 183 11.56 10.21 -9.61
CA GLY A 183 10.60 10.06 -10.71
C GLY A 183 10.17 8.62 -11.01
N CYS A 184 10.51 7.63 -10.18
CA CYS A 184 9.98 6.27 -10.27
C CYS A 184 8.53 6.27 -9.77
N SER A 185 7.61 5.70 -10.55
CA SER A 185 6.25 5.43 -10.08
C SER A 185 6.23 4.13 -9.26
N VAL A 186 5.34 4.05 -8.27
CA VAL A 186 5.22 2.85 -7.43
C VAL A 186 3.76 2.43 -7.31
N LEU A 187 3.48 1.15 -7.54
CA LEU A 187 2.24 0.50 -7.12
C LEU A 187 2.56 -0.40 -5.92
N LEU A 188 2.06 0.01 -4.76
CA LEU A 188 2.24 -0.69 -3.50
C LEU A 188 0.95 -1.40 -3.11
N THR A 189 1.01 -2.71 -2.83
CA THR A 189 -0.04 -3.38 -2.07
C THR A 189 0.43 -3.62 -0.66
N THR A 190 -0.44 -3.40 0.29
CA THR A 190 -0.16 -3.69 1.70
C THR A 190 -1.46 -3.88 2.48
N HIS A 191 -1.38 -4.63 3.56
CA HIS A 191 -2.41 -4.68 4.59
C HIS A 191 -2.02 -3.83 5.82
N TYR A 192 -0.81 -3.28 5.85
CA TYR A 192 -0.37 -2.34 6.87
C TYR A 192 -0.78 -0.91 6.48
N LEU A 193 -1.84 -0.41 7.10
CA LEU A 193 -2.36 0.93 6.78
C LEU A 193 -1.36 2.04 7.11
N GLU A 194 -0.53 1.84 8.13
CA GLU A 194 0.58 2.74 8.48
C GLU A 194 1.58 2.91 7.31
N GLU A 195 1.82 1.85 6.53
CA GLU A 195 2.68 1.90 5.36
C GLU A 195 2.07 2.78 4.25
N ALA A 196 0.77 2.61 3.99
CA ALA A 196 0.06 3.45 3.06
C ALA A 196 0.02 4.92 3.52
N GLU A 197 -0.23 5.17 4.82
CA GLU A 197 -0.19 6.52 5.40
C GLU A 197 1.18 7.18 5.28
N ALA A 198 2.23 6.37 5.48
CA ALA A 198 3.59 6.86 5.45
C ALA A 198 4.10 7.14 4.02
N LEU A 199 3.65 6.41 3.01
CA LEU A 199 4.24 6.40 1.68
C LEU A 199 3.34 6.95 0.59
N ALA A 200 2.02 6.73 0.64
CA ALA A 200 1.15 6.93 -0.50
C ALA A 200 0.85 8.41 -0.78
N ASP A 201 0.98 8.80 -2.04
CA ASP A 201 0.42 10.03 -2.57
C ASP A 201 -1.09 9.88 -2.80
N ARG A 202 -1.49 8.68 -3.27
CA ARG A 202 -2.88 8.32 -3.55
C ARG A 202 -3.15 6.88 -3.10
N ILE A 203 -4.36 6.65 -2.63
CA ILE A 203 -4.85 5.35 -2.19
C ILE A 203 -6.02 4.95 -3.08
N ALA A 204 -6.05 3.71 -3.52
CA ALA A 204 -7.22 3.06 -4.10
C ALA A 204 -7.63 1.89 -3.19
N VAL A 205 -8.90 1.85 -2.78
CA VAL A 205 -9.46 0.78 -1.95
C VAL A 205 -10.20 -0.19 -2.86
N LEU A 206 -9.71 -1.43 -2.92
CA LEU A 206 -10.30 -2.52 -3.67
C LEU A 206 -11.10 -3.42 -2.70
N ALA A 207 -12.39 -3.56 -2.93
CA ALA A 207 -13.26 -4.47 -2.19
C ALA A 207 -14.21 -5.17 -3.17
N HIS A 208 -14.45 -6.47 -2.94
CA HIS A 208 -15.34 -7.29 -3.79
C HIS A 208 -15.04 -7.18 -5.30
N GLY A 209 -13.76 -7.08 -5.66
CA GLY A 209 -13.33 -6.95 -7.05
C GLY A 209 -13.59 -5.58 -7.69
N ARG A 210 -13.92 -4.54 -6.91
CA ARG A 210 -14.20 -3.18 -7.42
C ARG A 210 -13.41 -2.12 -6.65
N ILE A 211 -13.03 -1.03 -7.31
CA ILE A 211 -12.51 0.15 -6.61
C ILE A 211 -13.69 0.88 -5.97
N VAL A 212 -13.74 0.87 -4.63
CA VAL A 212 -14.83 1.46 -3.84
C VAL A 212 -14.49 2.86 -3.34
N ALA A 213 -13.21 3.18 -3.26
CA ALA A 213 -12.74 4.51 -2.89
C ALA A 213 -11.39 4.80 -3.51
N GLU A 214 -11.16 6.06 -3.87
CA GLU A 214 -9.88 6.54 -4.37
C GLU A 214 -9.68 8.00 -3.95
N GLY A 215 -8.43 8.37 -3.66
CA GLY A 215 -8.06 9.73 -3.27
C GLY A 215 -6.74 9.80 -2.51
N SER A 216 -6.33 10.99 -2.10
CA SER A 216 -5.20 11.15 -1.16
C SER A 216 -5.52 10.54 0.20
N VAL A 217 -4.49 10.27 1.02
CA VAL A 217 -4.66 9.81 2.41
C VAL A 217 -5.66 10.68 3.17
N GLY A 218 -5.54 12.01 3.03
CA GLY A 218 -6.46 12.96 3.66
C GLY A 218 -7.90 12.87 3.16
N GLN A 219 -8.10 12.65 1.86
CA GLN A 219 -9.42 12.48 1.26
C GLN A 219 -10.09 11.18 1.69
N ILE A 220 -9.32 10.08 1.79
CA ILE A 220 -9.85 8.79 2.28
C ILE A 220 -10.26 8.93 3.75
N ARG A 221 -9.41 9.53 4.60
CA ARG A 221 -9.76 9.80 6.01
C ARG A 221 -10.97 10.71 6.16
N ALA A 222 -11.15 11.68 5.27
CA ALA A 222 -12.26 12.63 5.33
C ALA A 222 -13.61 12.03 4.93
N ARG A 223 -13.63 10.83 4.30
CA ARG A 223 -14.87 10.12 4.00
C ARG A 223 -15.59 9.63 5.25
N VAL A 224 -14.83 9.42 6.34
CA VAL A 224 -15.36 9.01 7.63
C VAL A 224 -15.57 10.24 8.50
N ALA A 225 -16.82 10.51 8.84
CA ALA A 225 -17.20 11.63 9.71
C ALA A 225 -16.73 11.42 11.16
N GLN A 226 -16.35 10.21 11.51
CA GLN A 226 -16.03 9.83 12.87
C GLN A 226 -14.77 10.52 13.38
N ARG A 227 -14.84 10.94 14.64
CA ARG A 227 -13.73 11.49 15.42
C ARG A 227 -13.57 10.69 16.70
N ARG A 228 -12.35 10.60 17.15
CA ARG A 228 -11.99 9.96 18.40
C ARG A 228 -11.63 11.03 19.41
N ILE A 229 -12.31 11.00 20.55
CA ILE A 229 -12.03 11.86 21.68
C ILE A 229 -11.43 10.99 22.76
N ARG A 230 -10.25 11.34 23.24
CA ARG A 230 -9.61 10.74 24.40
C ARG A 230 -9.57 11.76 25.53
N CYS A 231 -9.93 11.33 26.72
CA CYS A 231 -9.90 12.20 27.90
C CYS A 231 -9.87 11.37 29.19
N VAL A 232 -9.49 12.01 30.27
CA VAL A 232 -9.77 11.55 31.62
C VAL A 232 -11.04 12.25 32.09
N SER A 233 -12.06 11.47 32.49
CA SER A 233 -13.38 12.01 32.86
C SER A 233 -13.95 11.28 34.07
N ALA A 234 -14.59 12.04 34.96
CA ALA A 234 -15.32 11.50 36.11
C ALA A 234 -16.71 10.96 35.74
N LEU A 235 -17.21 11.27 34.54
CA LEU A 235 -18.50 10.80 34.06
C LEU A 235 -18.49 9.29 33.80
N ALA A 236 -19.63 8.65 34.05
CA ALA A 236 -19.82 7.24 33.74
C ALA A 236 -19.89 7.03 32.22
N PRO A 237 -19.27 5.97 31.67
CA PRO A 237 -19.32 5.67 30.23
C PRO A 237 -20.75 5.59 29.69
N GLU A 238 -21.68 5.05 30.47
CA GLU A 238 -23.09 4.92 30.11
C GLU A 238 -23.76 6.27 29.89
N THR A 239 -23.38 7.28 30.69
CA THR A 239 -23.87 8.66 30.55
C THR A 239 -23.43 9.25 29.22
N ILE A 240 -22.13 9.15 28.91
CA ILE A 240 -21.56 9.69 27.67
C ILE A 240 -22.06 8.90 26.45
N GLY A 241 -22.19 7.57 26.60
CA GLY A 241 -22.69 6.69 25.54
C GLY A 241 -24.13 6.98 25.11
N ALA A 242 -24.93 7.59 25.97
CA ALA A 242 -26.30 8.02 25.66
C ALA A 242 -26.37 9.35 24.90
N TRP A 243 -25.27 10.07 24.72
CA TRP A 243 -25.30 11.39 24.05
C TRP A 243 -25.47 11.24 22.53
N PRO A 244 -26.17 12.19 21.91
CA PRO A 244 -26.35 12.19 20.45
C PRO A 244 -25.02 12.22 19.71
N GLY A 245 -24.89 11.34 18.71
CA GLY A 245 -23.70 11.25 17.85
C GLY A 245 -22.55 10.43 18.43
N VAL A 246 -22.66 9.89 19.65
CA VAL A 246 -21.71 8.92 20.19
C VAL A 246 -22.01 7.54 19.59
N ARG A 247 -21.00 6.93 18.95
CA ARG A 247 -21.10 5.60 18.32
C ARG A 247 -20.63 4.49 19.25
N SER A 248 -19.52 4.74 19.92
CA SER A 248 -18.97 3.81 20.88
C SER A 248 -18.16 4.53 21.95
N ILE A 249 -18.05 3.89 23.10
CA ILE A 249 -17.24 4.36 24.22
C ILE A 249 -16.49 3.18 24.82
N CYS A 250 -15.23 3.40 25.15
CA CYS A 250 -14.40 2.43 25.86
C CYS A 250 -13.68 3.14 27.00
N ARG A 251 -13.59 2.49 28.16
CA ARG A 251 -12.81 2.98 29.31
C ARG A 251 -11.64 2.04 29.55
N ASP A 252 -10.45 2.63 29.63
CA ASP A 252 -9.22 1.95 30.01
C ASP A 252 -8.60 2.67 31.23
N GLY A 253 -8.83 2.12 32.40
CA GLY A 253 -8.48 2.77 33.66
C GLY A 253 -9.23 4.08 33.88
N GLU A 254 -8.49 5.19 33.98
CA GLU A 254 -9.05 6.55 34.13
C GLU A 254 -9.36 7.22 32.80
N ARG A 255 -8.83 6.69 31.69
CA ARG A 255 -9.01 7.24 30.35
C ARG A 255 -10.28 6.71 29.69
N ILE A 256 -10.95 7.59 28.99
CA ILE A 256 -12.13 7.26 28.17
C ILE A 256 -11.79 7.58 26.72
N GLU A 257 -12.12 6.65 25.84
CA GLU A 257 -12.08 6.84 24.39
C GLU A 257 -13.51 6.83 23.86
N ILE A 258 -13.90 7.91 23.17
CA ILE A 258 -15.22 8.13 22.61
C ILE A 258 -15.09 8.23 21.09
N VAL A 259 -15.84 7.42 20.35
CA VAL A 259 -15.99 7.55 18.89
C VAL A 259 -17.30 8.25 18.60
N THR A 260 -17.25 9.33 17.83
CA THR A 260 -18.42 10.18 17.58
C THR A 260 -18.40 10.82 16.19
N ASP A 261 -19.58 11.04 15.62
CA ASP A 261 -19.77 11.78 14.36
C ASP A 261 -19.85 13.30 14.60
N THR A 262 -20.05 13.74 15.85
CA THR A 262 -20.27 15.14 16.24
C THR A 262 -19.34 15.57 17.36
N ALA A 263 -18.02 15.45 17.12
CA ALA A 263 -17.01 15.67 18.15
C ALA A 263 -17.12 17.02 18.85
N GLU A 264 -17.39 18.09 18.10
CA GLU A 264 -17.52 19.45 18.65
C GLU A 264 -18.70 19.60 19.62
N ALA A 265 -19.79 18.85 19.40
CA ALA A 265 -20.94 18.82 20.31
C ALA A 265 -20.59 18.02 21.58
N VAL A 266 -20.00 16.84 21.41
CA VAL A 266 -19.58 15.97 22.52
C VAL A 266 -18.52 16.66 23.40
N VAL A 267 -17.53 17.32 22.80
CA VAL A 267 -16.52 18.06 23.55
C VAL A 267 -17.14 19.21 24.35
N ARG A 268 -18.06 19.98 23.76
CA ARG A 268 -18.79 21.03 24.47
C ARG A 268 -19.60 20.49 25.66
N GLN A 269 -20.19 19.32 25.50
CA GLN A 269 -20.95 18.67 26.57
C GLN A 269 -20.04 18.15 27.66
N LEU A 270 -18.90 17.49 27.33
CA LEU A 270 -17.88 17.08 28.30
C LEU A 270 -17.41 18.26 29.15
N LEU A 271 -17.05 19.39 28.51
CA LEU A 271 -16.58 20.60 29.21
C LEU A 271 -17.64 21.25 30.12
N ARG A 272 -18.94 21.01 29.85
CA ARG A 272 -20.05 21.53 30.67
C ARG A 272 -20.34 20.64 31.86
N GLU A 273 -20.30 19.31 31.66
CA GLU A 273 -20.79 18.35 32.64
C GLU A 273 -19.68 17.80 33.55
N ASP A 274 -18.42 17.91 33.13
CA ASP A 274 -17.27 17.42 33.88
C ASP A 274 -16.24 18.51 34.17
N ALA A 275 -16.29 19.05 35.39
CA ALA A 275 -15.31 20.04 35.85
C ALA A 275 -13.90 19.44 36.10
N ALA A 276 -13.81 18.12 36.21
CA ALA A 276 -12.55 17.39 36.40
C ALA A 276 -11.95 16.86 35.09
N LEU A 277 -12.56 17.22 33.93
CA LEU A 277 -12.08 16.78 32.62
C LEU A 277 -10.60 17.14 32.41
N ALA A 278 -9.79 16.16 32.09
CA ALA A 278 -8.36 16.33 31.84
C ALA A 278 -7.89 15.54 30.60
N GLU A 279 -6.69 15.86 30.13
CA GLU A 279 -6.04 15.18 28.99
C GLU A 279 -6.94 15.07 27.73
N LEU A 280 -7.72 16.11 27.45
CA LEU A 280 -8.63 16.10 26.31
C LEU A 280 -7.86 16.18 24.99
N GLU A 281 -8.00 15.15 24.18
CA GLU A 281 -7.43 15.04 22.85
C GLU A 281 -8.55 14.70 21.84
N VAL A 282 -8.59 15.40 20.70
CA VAL A 282 -9.54 15.12 19.62
C VAL A 282 -8.77 14.75 18.38
N GLN A 283 -8.89 13.52 17.97
CA GLN A 283 -8.25 12.98 16.76
C GLN A 283 -9.28 12.75 15.66
N ARG A 284 -8.89 13.00 14.42
CA ARG A 284 -9.67 12.51 13.28
C ARG A 284 -9.52 11.00 13.18
N ALA A 285 -10.52 10.35 12.61
CA ALA A 285 -10.40 8.93 12.25
C ALA A 285 -9.10 8.70 11.46
N GLY A 286 -8.38 7.66 11.83
CA GLY A 286 -7.20 7.21 11.08
C GLY A 286 -7.59 6.55 9.77
N LEU A 287 -6.59 6.16 8.99
CA LEU A 287 -6.85 5.41 7.75
C LEU A 287 -7.49 4.04 8.05
N ALA A 288 -7.22 3.47 9.23
CA ALA A 288 -7.77 2.17 9.63
C ALA A 288 -9.29 2.20 9.77
N GLU A 289 -9.82 3.19 10.47
CA GLU A 289 -11.25 3.37 10.65
C GLU A 289 -11.92 3.68 9.31
N ALA A 290 -11.31 4.56 8.50
CA ALA A 290 -11.82 4.89 7.18
C ALA A 290 -11.86 3.66 6.26
N PHE A 291 -10.83 2.85 6.27
CA PHE A 291 -10.75 1.63 5.48
C PHE A 291 -11.82 0.61 5.89
N LEU A 292 -12.03 0.41 7.19
CA LEU A 292 -13.06 -0.52 7.70
C LEU A 292 -14.46 -0.07 7.29
N GLU A 293 -14.80 1.21 7.47
CA GLU A 293 -16.13 1.73 7.11
C GLU A 293 -16.38 1.62 5.60
N ILE A 294 -15.43 2.07 4.77
CA ILE A 294 -15.52 1.99 3.30
C ILE A 294 -15.71 0.53 2.82
N THR A 295 -15.00 -0.42 3.44
CA THR A 295 -15.10 -1.83 3.03
C THR A 295 -16.36 -2.52 3.54
N GLN A 296 -16.94 -2.08 4.67
CA GLN A 296 -18.22 -2.57 5.19
C GLN A 296 -19.40 -2.03 4.40
N GLU A 297 -19.38 -0.76 4.00
CA GLU A 297 -20.45 -0.18 3.16
C GLU A 297 -20.51 -0.81 1.75
N ALA A 298 -19.41 -1.39 1.29
CA ALA A 298 -19.33 -2.04 -0.02
C ALA A 298 -19.74 -3.53 0.02
N ALA A 299 -20.02 -4.11 1.18
CA ALA A 299 -20.38 -5.51 1.38
C ALA A 299 -21.89 -5.72 1.26
#